data_8a96cee9517ec2eb21ba6e4294f9a4b7
#
_entry.id   8a96cee9517ec2eb21ba6e4294f9a4b7
#
_cell.length_a   1.000
_cell.length_b   1.000
_cell.length_c   1.000
_cell.angle_alpha   90.00
_cell.angle_beta   90.00
_cell.angle_gamma   90.00
#
_symmetry.space_group_name_H-M   'P 1'
#
loop_
_entity.id
_entity.type
_entity.pdbx_description
1 polymer ?
#
loop_
_entity_poly.entity_id
_entity_poly.type
_entity_poly.pdbx_seq_one_letter_code
_entity_poly.pdbx_strand_id
1 'polypeptide(L)'
;MATNFPTGLDSLTNPTSSDSLASPSHSSQHANANDAIEALQAKVGADSSAVTSSHDYLIADHASRITTLEGRDVAGLVPLATSTFSSVASVTIDDVFSADYTNYKITFRGDSSSANTYVVFRLRSGGTTTTTNYAQQRMYAFNTTVGASREPTGTDDWWLGSLYTSYAQRTSIEMTLFGPYLAKQSTADLQGGHEDTAMAIHVSHLLNYNTTQWDGLELSVQSGTFGGTINVYGLVDP
;
A
#
# COMPACT_ATOMS: atom_id res chain seq x y z
N MET A 1 51.67 25.74 -9.10
CA MET A 1 50.30 26.15 -9.50
C MET A 1 49.37 25.66 -8.41
N ALA A 2 48.41 26.48 -8.03
CA ALA A 2 47.41 25.97 -7.10
C ALA A 2 46.49 24.98 -7.84
N THR A 3 46.05 23.93 -7.17
CA THR A 3 45.07 22.98 -7.73
C THR A 3 43.73 23.63 -7.92
N ASN A 4 42.98 23.35 -8.98
CA ASN A 4 41.61 23.78 -9.24
C ASN A 4 40.61 22.83 -8.62
N PHE A 5 41.01 21.59 -8.34
CA PHE A 5 40.11 20.62 -7.68
C PHE A 5 39.87 21.05 -6.23
N PRO A 6 38.63 20.92 -5.70
CA PRO A 6 37.45 20.24 -6.29
C PRO A 6 36.49 21.15 -7.09
N THR A 7 36.76 22.44 -7.28
CA THR A 7 35.87 23.38 -7.99
C THR A 7 35.95 23.25 -9.51
N GLY A 8 37.03 22.67 -10.04
CA GLY A 8 37.25 22.36 -11.44
C GLY A 8 38.23 21.20 -11.56
N LEU A 9 38.49 20.77 -12.79
CA LEU A 9 39.52 19.75 -13.07
C LEU A 9 40.84 20.47 -13.28
N ASP A 10 41.91 19.85 -12.75
CA ASP A 10 43.27 20.31 -13.03
C ASP A 10 43.74 19.83 -14.41
N SER A 11 44.51 20.66 -15.08
CA SER A 11 45.18 20.33 -16.31
C SER A 11 46.68 20.27 -16.03
N LEU A 12 47.15 19.10 -15.61
CA LEU A 12 48.55 18.88 -15.27
C LEU A 12 49.35 18.56 -16.54
N THR A 13 50.50 19.22 -16.73
CA THR A 13 51.37 18.98 -17.85
C THR A 13 52.31 17.84 -17.51
N ASN A 14 52.29 16.79 -18.29
CA ASN A 14 53.25 15.70 -18.16
C ASN A 14 54.59 16.07 -18.79
N PRO A 15 55.72 15.84 -18.13
CA PRO A 15 57.03 16.02 -18.70
C PRO A 15 57.27 15.00 -19.83
N THR A 16 58.02 15.41 -20.82
CA THR A 16 58.54 14.54 -21.91
C THR A 16 59.98 14.10 -21.64
N SER A 17 60.45 13.06 -22.34
CA SER A 17 61.80 12.54 -22.15
C SER A 17 62.90 13.53 -22.58
N SER A 18 62.55 14.60 -23.29
CA SER A 18 63.45 15.65 -23.74
C SER A 18 63.46 16.88 -22.84
N ASP A 19 62.56 16.95 -21.85
CA ASP A 19 62.47 18.10 -20.95
C ASP A 19 63.63 18.10 -19.93
N SER A 20 64.15 19.28 -19.67
CA SER A 20 65.13 19.44 -18.62
C SER A 20 64.44 19.43 -17.25
N LEU A 21 65.16 19.00 -16.19
CA LEU A 21 64.66 19.03 -14.81
C LEU A 21 64.28 20.46 -14.30
N ALA A 22 64.64 21.49 -15.05
CA ALA A 22 64.41 22.88 -14.71
C ALA A 22 63.16 23.46 -15.40
N SER A 23 62.62 22.86 -16.49
CA SER A 23 61.48 23.38 -17.26
C SER A 23 60.63 22.27 -17.91
N PRO A 24 59.42 22.01 -17.40
CA PRO A 24 58.88 22.50 -16.14
C PRO A 24 59.65 22.04 -14.93
N SER A 25 59.72 22.83 -13.87
CA SER A 25 60.48 22.47 -12.66
C SER A 25 59.97 21.15 -12.08
N HIS A 26 60.87 20.19 -11.91
CA HIS A 26 60.56 18.87 -11.32
C HIS A 26 59.89 19.00 -9.92
N SER A 27 60.39 19.91 -9.10
CA SER A 27 59.80 20.16 -7.78
C SER A 27 58.38 20.71 -7.86
N SER A 28 58.11 21.57 -8.84
CA SER A 28 56.75 22.12 -9.04
C SER A 28 55.77 21.06 -9.54
N GLN A 29 56.21 20.11 -10.34
CA GLN A 29 55.37 18.99 -10.78
C GLN A 29 54.96 18.07 -9.65
N HIS A 30 55.94 17.75 -8.76
CA HIS A 30 55.63 16.96 -7.56
C HIS A 30 54.73 17.71 -6.61
N ALA A 31 54.93 19.02 -6.40
CA ALA A 31 54.06 19.83 -5.58
C ALA A 31 52.61 19.83 -6.13
N ASN A 32 52.44 20.07 -7.43
CA ASN A 32 51.12 20.03 -8.09
C ASN A 32 50.43 18.67 -7.96
N ALA A 33 51.18 17.59 -8.12
CA ALA A 33 50.63 16.24 -7.97
C ALA A 33 50.19 15.95 -6.53
N ASN A 34 50.98 16.36 -5.54
CA ASN A 34 50.67 16.19 -4.15
C ASN A 34 49.41 17.05 -3.77
N ASP A 35 49.38 18.31 -4.20
CA ASP A 35 48.21 19.19 -3.96
C ASP A 35 46.92 18.61 -4.56
N ALA A 36 46.99 18.03 -5.78
CA ALA A 36 45.84 17.39 -6.44
C ALA A 36 45.41 16.12 -5.67
N ILE A 37 46.33 15.32 -5.18
CA ILE A 37 46.07 14.10 -4.39
C ILE A 37 45.41 14.50 -3.05
N GLU A 38 45.94 15.50 -2.36
CA GLU A 38 45.37 15.98 -1.08
C GLU A 38 43.94 16.52 -1.29
N ALA A 39 43.70 17.29 -2.35
CA ALA A 39 42.38 17.78 -2.69
C ALA A 39 41.41 16.62 -3.04
N LEU A 40 41.89 15.58 -3.72
CA LEU A 40 41.11 14.39 -4.01
C LEU A 40 40.75 13.63 -2.70
N GLN A 41 41.73 13.44 -1.82
CA GLN A 41 41.51 12.80 -0.51
C GLN A 41 40.49 13.58 0.33
N ALA A 42 40.57 14.92 0.34
CA ALA A 42 39.59 15.75 1.04
C ALA A 42 38.18 15.60 0.42
N LYS A 43 38.08 15.42 -0.89
CA LYS A 43 36.77 15.22 -1.55
C LYS A 43 36.20 13.83 -1.33
N VAL A 44 37.05 12.81 -1.36
CA VAL A 44 36.62 11.42 -1.10
C VAL A 44 36.29 11.22 0.36
N GLY A 45 37.11 11.74 1.26
CA GLY A 45 37.04 11.53 2.71
C GLY A 45 37.83 10.29 3.15
N ALA A 46 38.25 10.30 4.39
CA ALA A 46 38.72 9.10 5.07
C ALA A 46 37.52 8.36 5.67
N ASP A 47 37.71 7.11 6.08
CA ASP A 47 36.70 6.32 6.79
C ASP A 47 36.12 7.11 7.98
N SER A 48 34.80 7.21 8.05
CA SER A 48 34.07 7.99 9.09
C SER A 48 34.36 9.50 9.03
N SER A 49 34.54 10.05 7.84
CA SER A 49 34.84 11.48 7.64
C SER A 49 33.77 12.38 8.29
N ALA A 50 34.20 13.37 9.08
CA ALA A 50 33.35 14.42 9.60
C ALA A 50 33.16 15.60 8.62
N VAL A 51 33.84 15.58 7.47
CA VAL A 51 33.75 16.63 6.46
C VAL A 51 32.48 16.45 5.65
N THR A 52 31.47 17.29 5.87
CA THR A 52 30.10 17.17 5.30
C THR A 52 30.03 17.24 3.77
N SER A 53 31.09 17.72 3.11
CA SER A 53 31.21 17.78 1.65
C SER A 53 31.98 16.61 1.05
N SER A 54 32.52 15.70 1.87
CA SER A 54 33.20 14.50 1.38
C SER A 54 32.20 13.42 0.93
N HIS A 55 32.61 12.58 0.01
CA HIS A 55 31.75 11.48 -0.48
C HIS A 55 31.48 10.46 0.63
N ASP A 56 32.48 10.15 1.48
CA ASP A 56 32.32 9.21 2.58
C ASP A 56 31.22 9.69 3.56
N TYR A 57 31.29 10.96 3.97
CA TYR A 57 30.22 11.53 4.80
C TYR A 57 28.84 11.46 4.15
N LEU A 58 28.73 11.86 2.87
CA LEU A 58 27.45 11.89 2.16
C LEU A 58 26.86 10.48 1.99
N ILE A 59 27.70 9.48 1.73
CA ILE A 59 27.26 8.08 1.61
C ILE A 59 26.76 7.58 2.98
N ALA A 60 27.48 7.85 4.07
CA ALA A 60 27.08 7.47 5.41
C ALA A 60 25.79 8.18 5.87
N ASP A 61 25.64 9.48 5.59
CA ASP A 61 24.42 10.24 5.84
C ASP A 61 23.22 9.68 5.07
N HIS A 62 23.40 9.40 3.77
CA HIS A 62 22.35 8.81 2.96
C HIS A 62 21.95 7.42 3.47
N ALA A 63 22.91 6.56 3.83
CA ALA A 63 22.63 5.24 4.40
C ALA A 63 21.81 5.36 5.69
N SER A 64 22.17 6.29 6.59
CA SER A 64 21.44 6.56 7.84
C SER A 64 20.01 7.06 7.57
N ARG A 65 19.84 7.96 6.59
CA ARG A 65 18.51 8.48 6.20
C ARG A 65 17.64 7.40 5.56
N ILE A 66 18.21 6.53 4.72
CA ILE A 66 17.51 5.38 4.12
C ILE A 66 17.04 4.45 5.23
N THR A 67 17.93 4.06 6.15
CA THR A 67 17.56 3.22 7.31
C THR A 67 16.44 3.85 8.14
N THR A 68 16.49 5.17 8.35
CA THR A 68 15.43 5.89 9.05
C THR A 68 14.11 5.88 8.28
N LEU A 69 14.14 6.00 6.95
CA LEU A 69 12.94 5.96 6.10
C LEU A 69 12.37 4.54 6.02
N GLU A 70 13.20 3.53 5.90
CA GLU A 70 12.82 2.12 5.90
C GLU A 70 12.27 1.65 7.25
N GLY A 71 12.78 2.21 8.34
CA GLY A 71 12.30 1.94 9.70
C GLY A 71 11.10 2.79 10.14
N ARG A 72 10.59 3.67 9.28
CA ARG A 72 9.35 4.38 9.56
C ARG A 72 8.19 3.44 9.36
N ASP A 73 7.50 3.11 10.44
CA ASP A 73 6.14 2.61 10.35
C ASP A 73 5.30 3.68 9.66
N VAL A 74 5.01 3.46 8.38
CA VAL A 74 4.15 4.37 7.63
C VAL A 74 2.74 4.15 8.15
N ALA A 75 2.36 4.91 9.17
CA ALA A 75 0.97 4.92 9.61
C ALA A 75 0.08 5.21 8.39
N GLY A 76 -0.81 4.30 8.05
CA GLY A 76 -1.68 4.47 6.89
C GLY A 76 -2.19 3.19 6.26
N LEU A 77 -2.58 3.32 5.02
CA LEU A 77 -3.10 2.23 4.18
C LEU A 77 -1.99 1.69 3.27
N VAL A 78 -1.67 0.42 3.40
CA VAL A 78 -0.75 -0.29 2.50
C VAL A 78 -1.59 -1.07 1.49
N PRO A 79 -1.48 -0.81 0.18
CA PRO A 79 -2.23 -1.56 -0.83
C PRO A 79 -1.72 -3.00 -0.90
N LEU A 80 -2.63 -3.97 -0.72
CA LEU A 80 -2.32 -5.40 -0.73
C LEU A 80 -2.84 -6.08 -1.99
N ALA A 81 -4.07 -5.76 -2.40
CA ALA A 81 -4.66 -6.34 -3.59
C ALA A 81 -5.61 -5.36 -4.28
N THR A 82 -5.63 -5.41 -5.60
CA THR A 82 -6.63 -4.78 -6.46
C THR A 82 -7.11 -5.80 -7.48
N SER A 83 -8.43 -5.99 -7.57
CA SER A 83 -9.03 -6.84 -8.59
C SER A 83 -10.11 -6.06 -9.32
N THR A 84 -9.96 -5.94 -10.65
CA THR A 84 -10.99 -5.42 -11.55
C THR A 84 -11.54 -6.58 -12.36
N PHE A 85 -12.85 -6.73 -12.37
CA PHE A 85 -13.52 -7.87 -12.96
C PHE A 85 -14.82 -7.46 -13.65
N SER A 86 -15.32 -8.30 -14.54
CA SER A 86 -16.59 -8.08 -15.25
C SER A 86 -17.30 -9.40 -15.53
N SER A 87 -18.63 -9.36 -15.48
CA SER A 87 -19.51 -10.49 -15.84
C SER A 87 -19.20 -11.81 -15.09
N VAL A 88 -18.87 -11.70 -13.81
CA VAL A 88 -18.66 -12.85 -12.91
C VAL A 88 -19.76 -12.96 -11.87
N ALA A 89 -20.04 -14.16 -11.36
CA ALA A 89 -20.95 -14.37 -10.23
C ALA A 89 -20.26 -14.16 -8.88
N SER A 90 -18.95 -14.38 -8.82
CA SER A 90 -18.12 -14.14 -7.65
C SER A 90 -16.69 -13.80 -8.04
N VAL A 91 -15.98 -13.15 -7.14
CA VAL A 91 -14.53 -12.93 -7.17
C VAL A 91 -13.93 -13.31 -5.81
N THR A 92 -12.81 -14.02 -5.83
CA THR A 92 -12.07 -14.40 -4.63
C THR A 92 -10.71 -13.72 -4.62
N ILE A 93 -10.24 -13.35 -3.43
CA ILE A 93 -8.89 -12.88 -3.18
C ILE A 93 -8.38 -13.70 -2.02
N ASP A 94 -7.50 -14.65 -2.29
CA ASP A 94 -6.87 -15.51 -1.29
C ASP A 94 -5.51 -14.91 -0.85
N ASP A 95 -5.00 -15.33 0.30
CA ASP A 95 -3.69 -14.94 0.86
C ASP A 95 -3.50 -13.42 1.05
N VAL A 96 -4.60 -12.68 1.23
CA VAL A 96 -4.58 -11.23 1.39
C VAL A 96 -4.56 -10.78 2.85
N PHE A 97 -5.02 -11.64 3.77
CA PHE A 97 -4.94 -11.40 5.20
C PHE A 97 -3.79 -12.23 5.79
N SER A 98 -2.90 -11.58 6.53
CA SER A 98 -1.69 -12.18 7.09
C SER A 98 -1.43 -11.70 8.52
N ALA A 99 -0.36 -12.15 9.12
CA ALA A 99 0.08 -11.68 10.44
C ALA A 99 0.69 -10.26 10.41
N ASP A 100 0.95 -9.71 9.22
CA ASP A 100 1.58 -8.40 9.07
C ASP A 100 0.64 -7.25 9.44
N TYR A 101 -0.67 -7.47 9.38
CA TYR A 101 -1.69 -6.48 9.70
C TYR A 101 -2.78 -7.06 10.59
N THR A 102 -3.16 -6.32 11.61
CA THR A 102 -4.29 -6.71 12.48
C THR A 102 -5.63 -6.38 11.83
N ASN A 103 -5.70 -5.26 11.09
CA ASN A 103 -6.92 -4.73 10.53
C ASN A 103 -6.75 -4.37 9.05
N TYR A 104 -7.87 -4.36 8.32
CA TYR A 104 -7.87 -4.15 6.87
C TYR A 104 -8.96 -3.18 6.45
N LYS A 105 -8.67 -2.36 5.45
CA LYS A 105 -9.63 -1.52 4.74
C LYS A 105 -9.95 -2.16 3.40
N ILE A 106 -11.25 -2.31 3.10
CA ILE A 106 -11.72 -2.89 1.85
C ILE A 106 -12.65 -1.87 1.20
N THR A 107 -12.43 -1.59 -0.08
CA THR A 107 -13.32 -0.73 -0.87
C THR A 107 -13.80 -1.48 -2.10
N PHE A 108 -15.07 -1.31 -2.44
CA PHE A 108 -15.65 -1.84 -3.67
C PHE A 108 -16.45 -0.74 -4.39
N ARG A 109 -16.26 -0.67 -5.70
CA ARG A 109 -17.06 0.12 -6.61
C ARG A 109 -17.64 -0.78 -7.69
N GLY A 110 -18.98 -0.77 -7.84
CA GLY A 110 -19.66 -1.48 -8.90
C GLY A 110 -19.54 -0.74 -10.25
N ASP A 111 -19.42 -1.50 -11.34
CA ASP A 111 -19.40 -0.97 -12.71
C ASP A 111 -20.56 -1.49 -13.54
N SER A 112 -20.97 -2.74 -13.34
CA SER A 112 -22.04 -3.39 -14.10
C SER A 112 -22.74 -4.47 -13.29
N SER A 113 -24.00 -4.76 -13.65
CA SER A 113 -24.76 -5.89 -13.13
C SER A 113 -25.75 -6.39 -14.19
N SER A 114 -25.88 -7.70 -14.35
CA SER A 114 -26.85 -8.32 -15.27
C SER A 114 -28.24 -8.48 -14.65
N ALA A 115 -28.38 -8.28 -13.32
CA ALA A 115 -29.63 -8.36 -12.59
C ALA A 115 -29.65 -7.34 -11.43
N ASN A 116 -30.84 -6.98 -10.99
CA ASN A 116 -30.97 -6.31 -9.69
C ASN A 116 -30.68 -7.34 -8.60
N THR A 117 -29.64 -7.13 -7.83
CA THR A 117 -29.11 -8.15 -6.92
C THR A 117 -28.42 -7.52 -5.70
N TYR A 118 -28.09 -8.35 -4.73
CA TYR A 118 -27.31 -7.96 -3.57
C TYR A 118 -25.86 -8.39 -3.72
N VAL A 119 -24.95 -7.51 -3.30
CA VAL A 119 -23.54 -7.82 -3.12
C VAL A 119 -23.34 -8.35 -1.72
N VAL A 120 -22.73 -9.51 -1.60
CA VAL A 120 -22.43 -10.18 -0.34
C VAL A 120 -20.96 -10.48 -0.21
N PHE A 121 -20.49 -10.53 1.03
CA PHE A 121 -19.10 -10.77 1.39
C PHE A 121 -19.00 -11.99 2.29
N ARG A 122 -17.98 -12.81 2.03
CA ARG A 122 -17.64 -13.97 2.84
C ARG A 122 -16.15 -14.02 3.11
N LEU A 123 -15.81 -14.56 4.27
CA LEU A 123 -14.43 -14.85 4.67
C LEU A 123 -14.00 -16.19 4.11
N ARG A 124 -12.70 -16.34 3.81
CA ARG A 124 -12.09 -17.55 3.25
C ARG A 124 -10.90 -17.98 4.09
N SER A 125 -10.64 -19.28 4.12
CA SER A 125 -9.44 -19.88 4.74
C SER A 125 -8.98 -21.07 3.92
N GLY A 126 -7.71 -21.09 3.52
CA GLY A 126 -7.13 -22.16 2.71
C GLY A 126 -7.89 -22.39 1.39
N GLY A 127 -8.34 -21.33 0.72
CA GLY A 127 -9.09 -21.39 -0.53
C GLY A 127 -10.56 -21.81 -0.37
N THR A 128 -11.06 -22.00 0.88
CA THR A 128 -12.45 -22.39 1.14
C THR A 128 -13.26 -21.23 1.70
N THR A 129 -14.41 -20.95 1.08
CA THR A 129 -15.35 -19.91 1.55
C THR A 129 -16.20 -20.45 2.69
N THR A 130 -16.33 -19.69 3.78
CA THR A 130 -17.27 -20.03 4.86
C THR A 130 -18.65 -19.45 4.56
N THR A 131 -19.68 -20.23 4.88
CA THR A 131 -21.10 -19.88 4.68
C THR A 131 -21.89 -19.99 5.98
N THR A 132 -21.26 -19.76 7.13
CA THR A 132 -21.92 -19.93 8.44
C THR A 132 -21.47 -18.87 9.43
N ASN A 133 -22.32 -18.65 10.44
CA ASN A 133 -22.02 -17.85 11.62
C ASN A 133 -21.80 -16.35 11.36
N TYR A 134 -22.43 -15.81 10.33
CA TYR A 134 -22.49 -14.36 10.10
C TYR A 134 -23.68 -13.74 10.86
N ALA A 135 -23.51 -12.50 11.28
CA ALA A 135 -24.56 -11.65 11.82
C ALA A 135 -24.32 -10.21 11.42
N GLN A 136 -25.36 -9.43 11.35
CA GLN A 136 -25.31 -8.04 10.91
C GLN A 136 -26.37 -7.19 11.59
N GLN A 137 -25.99 -5.99 12.01
CA GLN A 137 -26.91 -4.93 12.40
C GLN A 137 -26.71 -3.76 11.44
N ARG A 138 -27.76 -3.31 10.80
CA ARG A 138 -27.75 -2.26 9.78
C ARG A 138 -28.69 -1.13 10.11
N MET A 139 -28.25 0.12 9.89
CA MET A 139 -29.10 1.31 9.75
C MET A 139 -29.01 1.80 8.31
N TYR A 140 -30.12 2.28 7.78
CA TYR A 140 -30.18 2.77 6.41
C TYR A 140 -31.13 3.94 6.25
N ALA A 141 -30.86 4.76 5.23
CA ALA A 141 -31.83 5.72 4.72
C ALA A 141 -32.04 5.42 3.23
N PHE A 142 -33.29 5.30 2.84
CA PHE A 142 -33.72 5.15 1.46
C PHE A 142 -34.69 6.29 1.14
N ASN A 143 -34.27 7.18 0.24
CA ASN A 143 -34.94 8.46 0.00
C ASN A 143 -35.13 9.24 1.31
N THR A 144 -36.32 9.44 1.76
CA THR A 144 -36.66 10.15 3.02
C THR A 144 -36.99 9.20 4.18
N THR A 145 -36.96 7.88 3.95
CA THR A 145 -37.27 6.86 4.96
C THR A 145 -36.00 6.38 5.63
N VAL A 146 -35.96 6.47 6.95
CA VAL A 146 -34.90 5.91 7.80
C VAL A 146 -35.40 4.60 8.42
N GLY A 147 -34.53 3.57 8.42
CA GLY A 147 -34.87 2.29 9.00
C GLY A 147 -33.69 1.56 9.57
N ALA A 148 -33.95 0.43 10.20
CA ALA A 148 -32.95 -0.50 10.69
C ALA A 148 -33.36 -1.94 10.39
N SER A 149 -32.37 -2.81 10.22
CA SER A 149 -32.60 -4.25 10.13
C SER A 149 -31.49 -5.02 10.83
N ARG A 150 -31.82 -6.21 11.25
CA ARG A 150 -30.90 -7.13 11.90
C ARG A 150 -30.99 -8.50 11.22
N GLU A 151 -29.84 -9.01 10.82
CA GLU A 151 -29.66 -10.41 10.45
C GLU A 151 -29.06 -11.11 11.68
N PRO A 152 -29.81 -12.06 12.30
CA PRO A 152 -29.32 -12.75 13.49
C PRO A 152 -28.17 -13.70 13.14
N THR A 153 -27.55 -14.25 14.17
CA THR A 153 -26.50 -15.27 14.02
C THR A 153 -26.97 -16.46 13.16
N GLY A 154 -26.11 -16.88 12.22
CA GLY A 154 -26.36 -18.06 11.40
C GLY A 154 -26.70 -17.78 9.94
N THR A 155 -26.59 -16.52 9.50
CA THR A 155 -26.65 -16.19 8.07
C THR A 155 -25.38 -16.65 7.34
N ASP A 156 -25.48 -16.75 6.01
CA ASP A 156 -24.45 -17.33 5.14
C ASP A 156 -23.38 -16.31 4.74
N ASP A 157 -23.65 -15.03 4.96
CA ASP A 157 -22.80 -13.93 4.48
C ASP A 157 -23.11 -12.60 5.18
N TRP A 158 -22.32 -11.58 4.85
CA TRP A 158 -22.61 -10.18 5.14
C TRP A 158 -23.15 -9.48 3.89
N TRP A 159 -24.32 -8.91 3.98
CA TRP A 159 -24.85 -8.05 2.94
C TRP A 159 -24.07 -6.71 2.92
N LEU A 160 -23.51 -6.35 1.77
CA LEU A 160 -22.73 -5.13 1.61
C LEU A 160 -23.51 -4.00 0.94
N GLY A 161 -24.49 -4.32 0.08
CA GLY A 161 -25.22 -3.33 -0.68
C GLY A 161 -25.99 -3.96 -1.84
N SER A 162 -26.59 -3.12 -2.66
CA SER A 162 -27.35 -3.55 -3.83
C SER A 162 -26.70 -3.06 -5.12
N LEU A 163 -26.80 -3.86 -6.16
CA LEU A 163 -26.48 -3.52 -7.53
C LEU A 163 -27.72 -3.54 -8.39
N TYR A 164 -27.89 -2.54 -9.23
CA TYR A 164 -29.00 -2.40 -10.14
C TYR A 164 -28.50 -2.36 -11.58
N THR A 165 -29.20 -3.06 -12.49
CA THR A 165 -28.77 -3.22 -13.89
C THR A 165 -28.49 -1.89 -14.60
N SER A 166 -29.27 -0.84 -14.29
CA SER A 166 -29.12 0.47 -14.92
C SER A 166 -28.18 1.42 -14.17
N TYR A 167 -27.77 1.08 -12.93
CA TYR A 167 -27.11 2.01 -12.01
C TYR A 167 -25.99 1.37 -11.20
N ALA A 168 -25.44 0.23 -11.63
CA ALA A 168 -24.40 -0.50 -10.90
C ALA A 168 -23.17 0.38 -10.55
N GLN A 169 -22.79 1.29 -11.44
CA GLN A 169 -21.69 2.24 -11.23
C GLN A 169 -21.94 3.29 -10.13
N ARG A 170 -23.15 3.32 -9.57
CA ARG A 170 -23.52 4.19 -8.44
C ARG A 170 -23.43 3.49 -7.08
N THR A 171 -22.97 2.24 -7.07
CA THR A 171 -22.74 1.47 -5.85
C THR A 171 -21.30 1.61 -5.40
N SER A 172 -21.13 2.09 -4.19
CA SER A 172 -19.83 2.18 -3.53
C SER A 172 -19.93 1.67 -2.09
N ILE A 173 -18.91 0.95 -1.66
CA ILE A 173 -18.83 0.31 -0.35
C ILE A 173 -17.43 0.54 0.20
N GLU A 174 -17.38 0.88 1.47
CA GLU A 174 -16.18 0.96 2.28
C GLU A 174 -16.38 0.15 3.55
N MET A 175 -15.44 -0.73 3.87
CA MET A 175 -15.48 -1.60 5.04
C MET A 175 -14.13 -1.60 5.74
N THR A 176 -14.15 -1.50 7.07
CA THR A 176 -12.98 -1.80 7.91
C THR A 176 -13.20 -3.15 8.59
N LEU A 177 -12.33 -4.09 8.31
CA LEU A 177 -12.36 -5.46 8.84
C LEU A 177 -11.32 -5.60 9.94
N PHE A 178 -11.74 -6.06 11.11
CA PHE A 178 -10.93 -6.17 12.32
C PHE A 178 -10.60 -7.63 12.62
N GLY A 179 -9.32 -7.91 12.75
CA GLY A 179 -8.77 -9.16 13.21
C GLY A 179 -9.08 -10.42 12.37
N PRO A 180 -9.18 -10.37 11.02
CA PRO A 180 -9.54 -11.55 10.24
C PRO A 180 -8.51 -12.67 10.39
N TYR A 181 -7.23 -12.37 10.48
CA TYR A 181 -6.16 -13.37 10.61
C TYR A 181 -5.90 -13.78 12.05
N LEU A 182 -6.66 -13.28 13.01
CA LEU A 182 -6.58 -13.73 14.39
C LEU A 182 -7.44 -14.99 14.59
N ALA A 183 -6.99 -15.92 15.45
CA ALA A 183 -7.81 -17.08 15.88
C ALA A 183 -8.91 -16.63 16.88
N LYS A 184 -9.71 -15.65 16.48
CA LYS A 184 -10.78 -15.01 17.24
C LYS A 184 -11.93 -14.64 16.31
N GLN A 185 -13.05 -14.23 16.89
CA GLN A 185 -14.18 -13.69 16.11
C GLN A 185 -13.76 -12.42 15.37
N SER A 186 -14.15 -12.31 14.11
CA SER A 186 -13.89 -11.12 13.29
C SER A 186 -15.09 -10.21 13.28
N THR A 187 -14.84 -8.90 13.33
CA THR A 187 -15.86 -7.87 13.19
C THR A 187 -15.55 -6.94 12.02
N ALA A 188 -16.55 -6.26 11.51
CA ALA A 188 -16.32 -5.20 10.54
C ALA A 188 -17.33 -4.08 10.69
N ASP A 189 -16.90 -2.87 10.36
CA ASP A 189 -17.76 -1.70 10.19
C ASP A 189 -17.82 -1.37 8.70
N LEU A 190 -19.03 -1.17 8.21
CA LEU A 190 -19.31 -0.93 6.80
C LEU A 190 -20.11 0.35 6.62
N GLN A 191 -19.73 1.11 5.61
CA GLN A 191 -20.49 2.19 5.06
C GLN A 191 -20.65 1.99 3.56
N GLY A 192 -21.88 2.16 3.06
CA GLY A 192 -22.16 1.99 1.65
C GLY A 192 -23.28 2.88 1.15
N GLY A 193 -23.34 3.01 -0.16
CA GLY A 193 -24.39 3.70 -0.86
C GLY A 193 -24.64 3.08 -2.22
N HIS A 194 -25.88 3.17 -2.67
CA HIS A 194 -26.31 2.78 -4.00
C HIS A 194 -27.49 3.64 -4.45
N GLU A 195 -27.78 3.60 -5.72
CA GLU A 195 -28.93 4.30 -6.29
C GLU A 195 -29.62 3.38 -7.30
N ASP A 196 -30.96 3.33 -7.22
CA ASP A 196 -31.83 2.84 -8.29
C ASP A 196 -32.71 3.99 -8.79
N THR A 197 -33.95 4.05 -8.36
CA THR A 197 -34.86 5.19 -8.55
C THR A 197 -34.80 6.21 -7.41
N ALA A 198 -34.10 5.86 -6.33
CA ALA A 198 -33.86 6.70 -5.17
C ALA A 198 -32.50 6.39 -4.55
N MET A 199 -31.89 7.42 -3.97
CA MET A 199 -30.59 7.27 -3.30
C MET A 199 -30.75 6.52 -1.97
N ALA A 200 -29.85 5.57 -1.73
CA ALA A 200 -29.75 4.83 -0.49
C ALA A 200 -28.35 4.96 0.12
N ILE A 201 -28.30 5.12 1.42
CA ILE A 201 -27.09 5.01 2.23
C ILE A 201 -27.32 4.01 3.35
N HIS A 202 -26.27 3.33 3.79
CA HIS A 202 -26.35 2.43 4.95
C HIS A 202 -25.03 2.38 5.69
N VAL A 203 -25.13 2.09 6.98
CA VAL A 203 -24.02 1.76 7.86
C VAL A 203 -24.36 0.46 8.58
N SER A 204 -23.37 -0.40 8.76
CA SER A 204 -23.58 -1.72 9.37
C SER A 204 -22.41 -2.08 10.29
N HIS A 205 -22.73 -2.76 11.39
CA HIS A 205 -21.77 -3.52 12.16
C HIS A 205 -21.96 -5.01 11.86
N LEU A 206 -20.88 -5.69 11.55
CA LEU A 206 -20.81 -7.04 11.01
C LEU A 206 -20.02 -7.92 11.98
N LEU A 207 -20.41 -9.16 12.15
CA LEU A 207 -19.72 -10.11 13.03
C LEU A 207 -19.71 -11.50 12.40
N ASN A 208 -18.56 -12.18 12.42
CA ASN A 208 -18.45 -13.61 12.19
C ASN A 208 -18.03 -14.29 13.51
N TYR A 209 -18.83 -15.24 13.96
CA TYR A 209 -18.65 -15.93 15.25
C TYR A 209 -17.62 -17.06 15.22
N ASN A 210 -17.11 -17.42 14.05
CA ASN A 210 -16.02 -18.40 13.96
C ASN A 210 -14.73 -17.81 14.52
N THR A 211 -13.88 -18.66 15.06
CA THR A 211 -12.55 -18.31 15.55
C THR A 211 -11.45 -18.78 14.61
N THR A 212 -11.78 -18.98 13.36
CA THR A 212 -10.85 -19.36 12.29
C THR A 212 -9.95 -18.19 11.93
N GLN A 213 -8.69 -18.46 11.62
CA GLN A 213 -7.82 -17.50 10.95
C GLN A 213 -8.21 -17.47 9.47
N TRP A 214 -8.66 -16.30 9.03
CA TRP A 214 -9.05 -16.06 7.65
C TRP A 214 -7.87 -15.48 6.88
N ASP A 215 -7.57 -16.03 5.71
CA ASP A 215 -6.49 -15.57 4.84
C ASP A 215 -7.02 -14.85 3.57
N GLY A 216 -8.32 -14.92 3.32
CA GLY A 216 -8.90 -14.35 2.11
C GLY A 216 -10.38 -13.98 2.25
N LEU A 217 -10.92 -13.52 1.12
CA LEU A 217 -12.31 -13.07 0.99
C LEU A 217 -12.96 -13.55 -0.32
N GLU A 218 -14.28 -13.61 -0.31
CA GLU A 218 -15.12 -13.73 -1.50
C GLU A 218 -16.11 -12.56 -1.53
N LEU A 219 -16.20 -11.92 -2.69
CA LEU A 219 -17.27 -11.00 -3.03
C LEU A 219 -18.14 -11.66 -4.09
N SER A 220 -19.45 -11.77 -3.86
CA SER A 220 -20.37 -12.44 -4.78
C SER A 220 -21.71 -11.72 -4.87
N VAL A 221 -22.54 -12.11 -5.83
CA VAL A 221 -23.91 -11.63 -5.97
C VAL A 221 -24.89 -12.79 -5.82
N GLN A 222 -26.08 -12.50 -5.28
CA GLN A 222 -27.11 -13.52 -5.06
C GLN A 222 -27.76 -14.00 -6.37
N SER A 223 -27.72 -13.19 -7.42
CA SER A 223 -28.25 -13.56 -8.74
C SER A 223 -27.56 -12.81 -9.86
N GLY A 224 -27.45 -13.44 -11.03
CA GLY A 224 -26.80 -12.85 -12.20
C GLY A 224 -25.29 -12.78 -12.10
N THR A 225 -24.73 -11.79 -12.78
CA THR A 225 -23.29 -11.48 -12.81
C THR A 225 -23.07 -10.00 -12.57
N PHE A 226 -21.87 -9.65 -12.11
CA PHE A 226 -21.50 -8.26 -11.83
C PHE A 226 -20.07 -7.95 -12.26
N GLY A 227 -19.77 -6.68 -12.34
CA GLY A 227 -18.44 -6.14 -12.58
C GLY A 227 -18.15 -4.98 -11.67
N GLY A 228 -16.86 -4.75 -11.42
CA GLY A 228 -16.40 -3.68 -10.56
C GLY A 228 -14.93 -3.79 -10.23
N THR A 229 -14.51 -2.95 -9.28
CA THR A 229 -13.16 -2.96 -8.73
C THR A 229 -13.22 -3.07 -7.22
N ILE A 230 -12.51 -4.05 -6.67
CA ILE A 230 -12.28 -4.21 -5.23
C ILE A 230 -10.82 -3.93 -4.92
N ASN A 231 -10.57 -3.18 -3.84
CA ASN A 231 -9.22 -2.95 -3.32
C ASN A 231 -9.17 -3.38 -1.85
N VAL A 232 -8.05 -3.96 -1.46
CA VAL A 232 -7.76 -4.37 -0.08
C VAL A 232 -6.48 -3.69 0.37
N TYR A 233 -6.52 -3.10 1.55
CA TYR A 233 -5.40 -2.42 2.18
C TYR A 233 -5.19 -2.96 3.58
N GLY A 234 -3.93 -3.16 3.98
CA GLY A 234 -3.54 -3.35 5.37
C GLY A 234 -3.53 -2.01 6.11
N LEU A 235 -4.04 -2.00 7.33
CA LEU A 235 -3.90 -0.88 8.26
C LEU A 235 -2.65 -1.10 9.08
N VAL A 236 -1.69 -0.19 8.97
CA VAL A 236 -0.49 -0.22 9.81
C VAL A 236 -0.88 0.30 11.19
N ASP A 237 -0.70 -0.53 12.22
CA ASP A 237 -0.79 -0.11 13.60
C ASP A 237 0.46 0.74 13.92
N PRO A 238 0.32 1.93 14.53
CA PRO A 238 1.44 2.82 14.85
C PRO A 238 2.38 2.27 15.93
#